data_93e3a5fc22e9791a16e2e78119849449
#
_entry.id   93e3a5fc22e9791a16e2e78119849449
#
_cell.length_a   1.000
_cell.length_b   1.000
_cell.length_c   1.000
_cell.angle_alpha   90.00
_cell.angle_beta   90.00
_cell.angle_gamma   90.00
#
_symmetry.space_group_name_H-M   'P 1'
#
loop_
_entity.id
_entity.type
_entity.pdbx_description
1 polymer ?
#
loop_
_entity_poly.entity_id
_entity_poly.type
_entity_poly.pdbx_seq_one_letter_code
_entity_poly.pdbx_strand_id
1 'polypeptide(L)'
;MKQRIWGAMAGLALGVSATAATAQDITLRVADSLPVDHYIATSLLVPFLAEVEEKSGGTVGFDYFPAQQLGKAKDMLSLTQTGVTDIGYIGASYLADKLPLSAVAQLPGAFDSSCEGTMAYWQLARPGGVLDQAEYAPEGVRALMVLALAPYQLFSAREISDLASFKGQKMRTSGGTQSLAMSKLGGVPVQMSAPETREALSRGTLDAVVFPHSSIPPYDLTPHLKSATEGLNLGSFVLAYMISQQKFDSLPEAVQTALTEAGENATRAACARVDALDGADKQAIADGGVRFVALPEADVAQIQEILDGVGAEWAADLDARGKPGSEVLAAFTAALR
;
A
#
# COMPACT_ATOMS: atom_id res chain seq x y z
N MET A 1 -66.03 -3.42 66.17
CA MET A 1 -65.75 -2.48 65.05
C MET A 1 -64.42 -2.83 64.49
N LYS A 2 -64.35 -3.43 63.26
CA LYS A 2 -63.15 -3.87 62.60
C LYS A 2 -62.89 -2.94 61.46
N GLN A 3 -61.79 -2.18 61.53
CA GLN A 3 -61.30 -1.39 60.39
C GLN A 3 -60.24 -2.21 59.59
N ARG A 4 -60.45 -2.39 58.29
CA ARG A 4 -59.53 -2.99 57.32
C ARG A 4 -58.78 -1.86 56.66
N ILE A 5 -57.45 -1.89 56.78
CA ILE A 5 -56.57 -1.03 56.08
C ILE A 5 -56.09 -1.75 54.79
N TRP A 6 -56.44 -1.23 53.64
CA TRP A 6 -55.89 -1.68 52.33
C TRP A 6 -54.61 -0.93 52.01
N GLY A 7 -53.52 -1.66 52.01
CA GLY A 7 -52.24 -1.13 51.47
C GLY A 7 -52.14 -1.32 49.93
N ALA A 8 -52.01 -0.22 49.21
CA ALA A 8 -51.74 -0.23 47.77
C ALA A 8 -50.27 -0.47 47.55
N MET A 9 -49.85 -1.60 46.94
CA MET A 9 -48.53 -1.84 46.41
C MET A 9 -48.45 -1.25 45.00
N ALA A 10 -47.72 -0.15 44.84
CA ALA A 10 -47.33 0.38 43.53
C ALA A 10 -46.11 -0.41 43.05
N GLY A 11 -46.28 -1.29 42.06
CA GLY A 11 -45.21 -1.99 41.38
C GLY A 11 -44.47 -1.06 40.39
N LEU A 12 -43.22 -0.77 40.69
CA LEU A 12 -42.32 -0.04 39.78
C LEU A 12 -41.78 -1.03 38.71
N ALA A 13 -42.36 -1.01 37.51
CA ALA A 13 -41.85 -1.77 36.37
C ALA A 13 -40.58 -1.06 35.83
N LEU A 14 -39.37 -1.53 36.15
CA LEU A 14 -38.15 -1.19 35.51
C LEU A 14 -38.14 -1.80 34.08
N GLY A 15 -38.41 -0.96 33.08
CA GLY A 15 -38.21 -1.32 31.69
C GLY A 15 -36.70 -1.45 31.40
N VAL A 16 -36.22 -2.69 31.36
CA VAL A 16 -34.88 -2.99 30.82
C VAL A 16 -34.97 -2.84 29.31
N SER A 17 -34.49 -1.71 28.79
CA SER A 17 -34.24 -1.56 27.35
C SER A 17 -33.09 -2.48 26.99
N ALA A 18 -33.39 -3.70 26.52
CA ALA A 18 -32.40 -4.55 25.88
C ALA A 18 -31.97 -3.84 24.58
N THR A 19 -30.78 -3.27 24.58
CA THR A 19 -30.09 -2.96 23.33
C THR A 19 -29.86 -4.27 22.61
N ALA A 20 -30.67 -4.54 21.58
CA ALA A 20 -30.42 -5.65 20.66
C ALA A 20 -29.01 -5.41 20.04
N ALA A 21 -28.01 -6.16 20.50
CA ALA A 21 -26.78 -6.31 19.74
C ALA A 21 -27.19 -6.94 18.41
N THR A 22 -27.11 -6.18 17.34
CA THR A 22 -27.27 -6.72 15.98
C THR A 22 -26.13 -7.72 15.78
N ALA A 23 -26.48 -9.00 15.66
CA ALA A 23 -25.49 -10.01 15.26
C ALA A 23 -24.93 -9.60 13.89
N GLN A 24 -23.63 -9.69 13.71
CA GLN A 24 -23.01 -9.51 12.40
C GLN A 24 -23.51 -10.63 11.49
N ASP A 25 -24.24 -10.25 10.45
CA ASP A 25 -24.77 -11.22 9.48
C ASP A 25 -23.71 -11.68 8.48
N ILE A 26 -22.67 -10.85 8.26
CA ILE A 26 -21.58 -11.07 7.31
C ILE A 26 -20.25 -10.79 8.00
N THR A 27 -19.36 -11.76 8.00
CA THR A 27 -17.95 -11.56 8.43
C THR A 27 -17.04 -11.73 7.23
N LEU A 28 -16.22 -10.71 6.96
CA LEU A 28 -15.23 -10.72 5.88
C LEU A 28 -13.82 -10.90 6.45
N ARG A 29 -13.06 -11.84 5.90
CA ARG A 29 -11.65 -12.05 6.26
C ARG A 29 -10.79 -11.06 5.50
N VAL A 30 -9.92 -10.36 6.21
CA VAL A 30 -8.98 -9.39 5.66
C VAL A 30 -7.57 -9.84 6.00
N ALA A 31 -6.71 -9.94 5.00
CA ALA A 31 -5.32 -10.35 5.21
C ALA A 31 -4.34 -9.35 4.59
N ASP A 32 -3.24 -9.12 5.28
CA ASP A 32 -2.10 -8.39 4.75
C ASP A 32 -0.75 -8.96 5.20
N SER A 33 0.32 -8.40 4.63
CA SER A 33 1.69 -8.76 4.96
C SER A 33 2.38 -7.74 5.86
N LEU A 34 1.66 -6.71 6.30
CA LEU A 34 2.21 -5.59 7.06
C LEU A 34 2.39 -5.98 8.53
N PRO A 35 3.42 -5.48 9.21
CA PRO A 35 3.49 -5.56 10.66
C PRO A 35 2.23 -5.00 11.33
N VAL A 36 1.93 -5.48 12.53
CA VAL A 36 0.85 -4.92 13.35
C VAL A 36 1.13 -3.43 13.57
N ASP A 37 0.10 -2.60 13.48
CA ASP A 37 0.19 -1.13 13.62
C ASP A 37 1.01 -0.41 12.54
N HIS A 38 1.28 -1.06 11.40
CA HIS A 38 1.95 -0.41 10.29
C HIS A 38 1.17 0.81 9.80
N TYR A 39 1.88 1.90 9.46
CA TYR A 39 1.24 3.16 9.06
C TYR A 39 0.25 3.02 7.89
N ILE A 40 0.49 2.11 6.95
CA ILE A 40 -0.45 1.83 5.86
C ILE A 40 -1.76 1.25 6.42
N ALA A 41 -1.67 0.27 7.32
CA ALA A 41 -2.86 -0.33 7.92
C ALA A 41 -3.65 0.71 8.74
N THR A 42 -2.98 1.49 9.58
CA THR A 42 -3.63 2.51 10.42
C THR A 42 -4.15 3.71 9.64
N SER A 43 -3.56 4.04 8.47
CA SER A 43 -4.01 5.16 7.64
C SER A 43 -5.09 4.79 6.63
N LEU A 44 -5.08 3.56 6.10
CA LEU A 44 -5.94 3.11 5.02
C LEU A 44 -6.95 2.04 5.46
N LEU A 45 -6.46 0.88 5.97
CA LEU A 45 -7.31 -0.28 6.26
C LEU A 45 -8.24 -0.04 7.45
N VAL A 46 -7.70 0.37 8.59
CA VAL A 46 -8.49 0.53 9.83
C VAL A 46 -9.64 1.52 9.66
N PRO A 47 -9.43 2.71 9.07
CA PRO A 47 -10.53 3.63 8.77
C PRO A 47 -11.56 3.04 7.79
N PHE A 48 -11.13 2.30 6.77
CA PHE A 48 -12.02 1.61 5.85
C PHE A 48 -12.92 0.59 6.56
N LEU A 49 -12.35 -0.27 7.40
CA LEU A 49 -13.12 -1.27 8.15
C LEU A 49 -14.18 -0.61 9.03
N ALA A 50 -13.79 0.43 9.79
CA ALA A 50 -14.69 1.16 10.67
C ALA A 50 -15.84 1.83 9.91
N GLU A 51 -15.55 2.44 8.74
CA GLU A 51 -16.59 3.08 7.92
C GLU A 51 -17.57 2.07 7.32
N VAL A 52 -17.09 0.89 6.88
CA VAL A 52 -17.96 -0.18 6.39
C VAL A 52 -18.86 -0.71 7.50
N GLU A 53 -18.34 -0.93 8.72
CA GLU A 53 -19.13 -1.33 9.87
C GLU A 53 -20.23 -0.30 10.18
N GLU A 54 -19.89 0.99 10.18
CA GLU A 54 -20.86 2.08 10.39
C GLU A 54 -21.92 2.12 9.29
N LYS A 55 -21.51 2.15 8.01
CA LYS A 55 -22.42 2.23 6.85
C LYS A 55 -23.35 1.01 6.74
N SER A 56 -22.89 -0.16 7.17
CA SER A 56 -23.69 -1.39 7.19
C SER A 56 -24.62 -1.49 8.40
N GLY A 57 -24.62 -0.51 9.31
CA GLY A 57 -25.37 -0.57 10.56
C GLY A 57 -24.94 -1.71 11.48
N GLY A 58 -23.66 -2.14 11.38
CA GLY A 58 -23.09 -3.23 12.18
C GLY A 58 -23.41 -4.64 11.65
N THR A 59 -24.03 -4.77 10.47
CA THR A 59 -24.32 -6.09 9.88
C THR A 59 -23.09 -6.74 9.23
N VAL A 60 -22.06 -5.94 8.87
CA VAL A 60 -20.76 -6.42 8.38
C VAL A 60 -19.71 -6.27 9.48
N GLY A 61 -18.93 -7.33 9.71
CA GLY A 61 -17.77 -7.33 10.57
C GLY A 61 -16.56 -7.94 9.88
N PHE A 62 -15.40 -7.85 10.50
CA PHE A 62 -14.14 -8.26 9.89
C PHE A 62 -13.29 -9.12 10.82
N ASP A 63 -12.72 -10.19 10.26
CA ASP A 63 -11.61 -10.94 10.86
C ASP A 63 -10.31 -10.48 10.18
N TYR A 64 -9.46 -9.75 10.90
CA TYR A 64 -8.23 -9.21 10.36
C TYR A 64 -7.00 -10.07 10.71
N PHE A 65 -6.21 -10.44 9.70
CA PHE A 65 -5.04 -11.29 9.76
C PHE A 65 -3.79 -10.54 9.25
N PRO A 66 -3.11 -9.74 10.10
CA PRO A 66 -1.90 -9.01 9.75
C PRO A 66 -0.66 -9.91 9.67
N ALA A 67 0.49 -9.31 9.35
CA ALA A 67 1.82 -9.88 9.48
C ALA A 67 1.99 -11.28 8.83
N GLN A 68 1.41 -11.45 7.63
CA GLN A 68 1.51 -12.70 6.85
C GLN A 68 0.87 -13.94 7.53
N GLN A 69 -0.10 -13.75 8.43
CA GLN A 69 -0.74 -14.87 9.15
C GLN A 69 -1.43 -15.86 8.20
N LEU A 70 -2.00 -15.41 7.08
CA LEU A 70 -2.64 -16.30 6.09
C LEU A 70 -1.71 -16.66 4.92
N GLY A 71 -0.60 -15.95 4.72
CA GLY A 71 0.36 -16.21 3.66
C GLY A 71 1.30 -15.04 3.41
N LYS A 72 2.31 -15.26 2.57
CA LYS A 72 3.32 -14.25 2.26
C LYS A 72 2.76 -13.14 1.37
N ALA A 73 3.45 -11.98 1.33
CA ALA A 73 3.08 -10.84 0.51
C ALA A 73 2.81 -11.19 -0.98
N LYS A 74 3.62 -12.08 -1.55
CA LYS A 74 3.49 -12.53 -2.95
C LYS A 74 2.31 -13.48 -3.19
N ASP A 75 1.73 -14.06 -2.15
CA ASP A 75 0.66 -15.05 -2.25
C ASP A 75 -0.73 -14.39 -2.09
N MET A 76 -0.80 -13.12 -1.68
CA MET A 76 -2.06 -12.44 -1.31
C MET A 76 -3.08 -12.39 -2.46
N LEU A 77 -2.65 -12.19 -3.72
CA LEU A 77 -3.56 -12.23 -4.86
C LEU A 77 -4.23 -13.62 -4.97
N SER A 78 -3.44 -14.68 -4.93
CA SER A 78 -3.94 -16.05 -5.01
C SER A 78 -4.86 -16.40 -3.83
N LEU A 79 -4.53 -15.97 -2.61
CA LEU A 79 -5.35 -16.17 -1.42
C LEU A 79 -6.71 -15.45 -1.55
N THR A 80 -6.73 -14.27 -2.19
CA THR A 80 -7.97 -13.53 -2.47
C THR A 80 -8.78 -14.21 -3.56
N GLN A 81 -8.14 -14.64 -4.67
CA GLN A 81 -8.79 -15.33 -5.76
C GLN A 81 -9.44 -16.65 -5.33
N THR A 82 -8.78 -17.40 -4.46
CA THR A 82 -9.25 -18.72 -3.98
C THR A 82 -10.18 -18.63 -2.76
N GLY A 83 -10.43 -17.43 -2.23
CA GLY A 83 -11.31 -17.22 -1.09
C GLY A 83 -10.73 -17.69 0.25
N VAL A 84 -9.40 -17.84 0.39
CA VAL A 84 -8.75 -18.03 1.70
C VAL A 84 -8.88 -16.76 2.53
N THR A 85 -8.73 -15.59 1.89
CA THR A 85 -9.14 -14.30 2.43
C THR A 85 -10.19 -13.67 1.51
N ASP A 86 -11.10 -12.87 2.06
CA ASP A 86 -12.10 -12.17 1.26
C ASP A 86 -11.54 -10.85 0.71
N ILE A 87 -10.74 -10.13 1.51
CA ILE A 87 -10.03 -8.91 1.13
C ILE A 87 -8.54 -9.10 1.38
N GLY A 88 -7.71 -8.91 0.35
CA GLY A 88 -6.27 -9.10 0.43
C GLY A 88 -5.49 -7.82 0.09
N TYR A 89 -4.37 -7.58 0.80
CA TYR A 89 -3.38 -6.58 0.49
C TYR A 89 -2.52 -7.01 -0.70
N ILE A 90 -2.62 -6.35 -1.81
CA ILE A 90 -1.90 -6.66 -3.05
C ILE A 90 -0.87 -5.55 -3.33
N GLY A 91 0.42 -5.88 -3.15
CA GLY A 91 1.52 -5.04 -3.62
C GLY A 91 1.87 -5.42 -5.06
N ALA A 92 1.52 -4.57 -6.02
CA ALA A 92 1.62 -4.91 -7.44
C ALA A 92 3.04 -5.34 -7.88
N SER A 93 4.09 -4.70 -7.37
CA SER A 93 5.49 -5.06 -7.71
C SER A 93 5.87 -6.47 -7.32
N TYR A 94 5.23 -7.04 -6.30
CA TYR A 94 5.52 -8.42 -5.88
C TYR A 94 4.96 -9.44 -6.88
N LEU A 95 4.13 -9.00 -7.82
CA LEU A 95 3.36 -9.79 -8.76
C LEU A 95 3.54 -9.27 -10.20
N ALA A 96 4.77 -8.85 -10.55
CA ALA A 96 5.06 -8.21 -11.83
C ALA A 96 4.78 -9.10 -13.07
N ASP A 97 4.63 -10.39 -12.91
CA ASP A 97 4.17 -11.35 -13.93
C ASP A 97 2.63 -11.32 -14.13
N LYS A 98 1.87 -11.01 -13.07
CA LYS A 98 0.41 -10.95 -13.06
C LYS A 98 -0.12 -9.53 -13.25
N LEU A 99 0.49 -8.56 -12.58
CA LEU A 99 0.07 -7.17 -12.50
C LEU A 99 1.15 -6.20 -13.02
N PRO A 100 1.72 -6.40 -14.24
CA PRO A 100 2.81 -5.57 -14.74
C PRO A 100 2.40 -4.14 -15.10
N LEU A 101 1.15 -3.89 -15.49
CA LEU A 101 0.63 -2.56 -15.82
C LEU A 101 0.49 -1.67 -14.58
N SER A 102 0.20 -2.26 -13.43
CA SER A 102 0.12 -1.57 -12.14
C SER A 102 1.44 -0.91 -11.73
N ALA A 103 2.57 -1.33 -12.30
CA ALA A 103 3.87 -0.72 -12.07
C ALA A 103 4.00 0.73 -12.60
N VAL A 104 3.02 1.25 -13.33
CA VAL A 104 3.01 2.64 -13.83
C VAL A 104 3.18 3.67 -12.71
N ALA A 105 2.55 3.47 -11.56
CA ALA A 105 2.67 4.36 -10.40
C ALA A 105 3.95 4.11 -9.56
N GLN A 106 4.88 3.29 -10.06
CA GLN A 106 6.16 3.01 -9.41
C GLN A 106 7.34 3.57 -10.21
N LEU A 107 7.04 4.24 -11.31
CA LEU A 107 8.06 4.85 -12.17
C LEU A 107 8.80 5.96 -11.43
N PRO A 108 10.14 6.05 -11.60
CA PRO A 108 10.92 7.14 -11.02
C PRO A 108 10.43 8.50 -11.51
N GLY A 109 10.43 9.50 -10.63
CA GLY A 109 10.07 10.87 -10.98
C GLY A 109 8.60 11.09 -11.40
N ALA A 110 7.72 10.09 -11.23
CA ALA A 110 6.37 10.17 -11.75
C ALA A 110 5.48 11.17 -11.00
N PHE A 111 5.66 11.34 -9.70
CA PHE A 111 4.90 12.27 -8.83
C PHE A 111 5.72 12.62 -7.59
N ASP A 112 5.35 13.69 -6.89
CA ASP A 112 6.12 14.24 -5.77
C ASP A 112 5.50 13.99 -4.39
N SER A 113 4.26 13.50 -4.33
CA SER A 113 3.58 13.18 -3.06
C SER A 113 2.75 11.91 -3.15
N SER A 114 2.49 11.28 -2.00
CA SER A 114 1.58 10.12 -1.92
C SER A 114 0.20 10.47 -2.48
N CYS A 115 -0.33 11.66 -2.18
CA CYS A 115 -1.66 12.05 -2.66
C CYS A 115 -1.73 12.23 -4.17
N GLU A 116 -0.74 12.86 -4.78
CA GLU A 116 -0.67 13.01 -6.24
C GLU A 116 -0.68 11.63 -6.92
N GLY A 117 0.23 10.74 -6.51
CA GLY A 117 0.32 9.38 -7.07
C GLY A 117 -0.92 8.53 -6.77
N THR A 118 -1.46 8.60 -5.55
CA THR A 118 -2.65 7.83 -5.16
C THR A 118 -3.89 8.24 -5.94
N MET A 119 -4.13 9.54 -6.09
CA MET A 119 -5.32 10.04 -6.79
C MET A 119 -5.26 9.76 -8.29
N ALA A 120 -4.08 9.92 -8.90
CA ALA A 120 -3.87 9.53 -10.29
C ALA A 120 -4.07 8.02 -10.48
N TYR A 121 -3.43 7.20 -9.63
CA TYR A 121 -3.55 5.75 -9.73
C TYR A 121 -4.98 5.25 -9.49
N TRP A 122 -5.73 5.86 -8.56
CA TRP A 122 -7.13 5.50 -8.31
C TRP A 122 -8.01 5.68 -9.54
N GLN A 123 -7.79 6.72 -10.35
CA GLN A 123 -8.55 6.89 -11.59
C GLN A 123 -8.37 5.72 -12.56
N LEU A 124 -7.18 5.10 -12.59
CA LEU A 124 -6.90 3.95 -13.44
C LEU A 124 -7.37 2.62 -12.82
N ALA A 125 -7.27 2.51 -11.50
CA ALA A 125 -7.45 1.27 -10.75
C ALA A 125 -8.90 1.00 -10.31
N ARG A 126 -9.71 2.05 -10.14
CA ARG A 126 -11.12 1.92 -9.76
C ARG A 126 -11.91 1.14 -10.81
N PRO A 127 -13.06 0.54 -10.44
CA PRO A 127 -13.90 -0.19 -11.37
C PRO A 127 -14.21 0.62 -12.63
N GLY A 128 -13.98 0.01 -13.80
CA GLY A 128 -14.11 0.64 -15.12
C GLY A 128 -12.89 1.47 -15.56
N GLY A 129 -11.87 1.64 -14.73
CA GLY A 129 -10.61 2.26 -15.14
C GLY A 129 -9.76 1.35 -16.02
N VAL A 130 -8.73 1.92 -16.65
CA VAL A 130 -7.90 1.17 -17.61
C VAL A 130 -7.15 0.00 -16.97
N LEU A 131 -6.68 0.13 -15.72
CA LEU A 131 -6.05 -0.98 -14.99
C LEU A 131 -7.06 -2.04 -14.57
N ASP A 132 -8.25 -1.62 -14.14
CA ASP A 132 -9.32 -2.57 -13.83
C ASP A 132 -9.66 -3.42 -15.05
N GLN A 133 -9.85 -2.80 -16.21
CA GLN A 133 -10.22 -3.52 -17.45
C GLN A 133 -9.07 -4.38 -18.00
N ALA A 134 -7.83 -3.87 -17.98
CA ALA A 134 -6.70 -4.54 -18.61
C ALA A 134 -6.01 -5.57 -17.71
N GLU A 135 -6.15 -5.46 -16.38
CA GLU A 135 -5.35 -6.25 -15.44
C GLU A 135 -6.17 -6.88 -14.31
N TYR A 136 -7.04 -6.14 -13.58
CA TYR A 136 -7.71 -6.68 -12.40
C TYR A 136 -8.92 -7.56 -12.73
N ALA A 137 -9.79 -7.11 -13.61
CA ALA A 137 -10.95 -7.89 -14.02
C ALA A 137 -10.56 -9.21 -14.71
N PRO A 138 -9.53 -9.27 -15.59
CA PRO A 138 -8.99 -10.53 -16.10
C PRO A 138 -8.46 -11.49 -15.03
N GLU A 139 -7.91 -10.97 -13.94
CA GLU A 139 -7.47 -11.76 -12.76
C GLU A 139 -8.64 -12.07 -11.80
N GLY A 140 -9.87 -11.66 -12.11
CA GLY A 140 -11.06 -11.94 -11.31
C GLY A 140 -11.11 -11.21 -9.96
N VAL A 141 -10.42 -10.09 -9.83
CA VAL A 141 -10.40 -9.23 -8.65
C VAL A 141 -10.79 -7.80 -8.99
N ARG A 142 -11.19 -7.04 -7.98
CA ARG A 142 -11.42 -5.59 -8.07
C ARG A 142 -10.76 -4.85 -6.91
N ALA A 143 -10.25 -3.66 -7.17
CA ALA A 143 -9.73 -2.80 -6.13
C ALA A 143 -10.88 -2.16 -5.34
N LEU A 144 -10.80 -2.25 -4.01
CA LEU A 144 -11.67 -1.51 -3.09
C LEU A 144 -11.04 -0.17 -2.73
N MET A 145 -9.73 -0.14 -2.50
CA MET A 145 -8.95 1.04 -2.17
C MET A 145 -7.51 0.86 -2.59
N VAL A 146 -6.81 1.98 -2.82
CA VAL A 146 -5.40 1.99 -3.25
C VAL A 146 -4.60 3.01 -2.44
N LEU A 147 -3.28 2.85 -2.47
CA LEU A 147 -2.33 3.83 -1.96
C LEU A 147 -1.05 3.76 -2.77
N ALA A 148 -0.59 4.90 -3.29
CA ALA A 148 0.78 5.09 -3.74
C ALA A 148 1.60 5.70 -2.60
N LEU A 149 2.79 5.18 -2.34
CA LEU A 149 3.65 5.69 -1.28
C LEU A 149 4.41 6.93 -1.76
N ALA A 150 4.92 7.72 -0.80
CA ALA A 150 5.78 8.87 -1.09
C ALA A 150 7.02 8.44 -1.91
N PRO A 151 7.69 9.39 -2.60
CA PRO A 151 8.90 9.12 -3.37
C PRO A 151 9.98 8.40 -2.57
N TYR A 152 10.63 7.44 -3.20
CA TYR A 152 11.62 6.58 -2.58
C TYR A 152 13.02 7.18 -2.61
N GLN A 153 13.76 6.95 -1.53
CA GLN A 153 15.17 7.27 -1.38
C GLN A 153 16.01 5.98 -1.32
N LEU A 154 17.30 6.08 -1.57
CA LEU A 154 18.26 5.01 -1.28
C LEU A 154 18.74 5.14 0.17
N PHE A 155 18.56 4.10 0.97
CA PHE A 155 19.11 3.94 2.31
C PHE A 155 20.19 2.86 2.27
N SER A 156 21.39 3.14 2.79
CA SER A 156 22.54 2.24 2.68
C SER A 156 23.18 1.95 4.03
N ALA A 157 23.63 0.71 4.21
CA ALA A 157 24.53 0.29 5.28
C ALA A 157 25.96 0.82 5.08
N ARG A 158 26.24 1.46 3.94
CA ARG A 158 27.52 2.09 3.60
C ARG A 158 27.35 3.60 3.51
N GLU A 159 28.47 4.33 3.46
CA GLU A 159 28.43 5.75 3.18
C GLU A 159 28.05 6.01 1.71
N ILE A 160 27.12 6.95 1.51
CA ILE A 160 26.76 7.53 0.23
C ILE A 160 27.38 8.92 0.15
N SER A 161 28.02 9.28 -0.96
CA SER A 161 28.57 10.61 -1.21
C SER A 161 28.25 11.16 -2.60
N ASP A 162 28.04 10.26 -3.57
CA ASP A 162 27.90 10.54 -4.99
C ASP A 162 27.20 9.39 -5.72
N LEU A 163 26.93 9.54 -7.01
CA LEU A 163 26.36 8.48 -7.85
C LEU A 163 27.27 7.25 -7.93
N ALA A 164 28.61 7.43 -7.90
CA ALA A 164 29.54 6.31 -7.98
C ALA A 164 29.42 5.35 -6.78
N SER A 165 28.98 5.86 -5.63
CA SER A 165 28.71 5.05 -4.43
C SER A 165 27.55 4.05 -4.59
N PHE A 166 26.70 4.18 -5.60
CA PHE A 166 25.63 3.22 -5.91
C PHE A 166 26.17 1.94 -6.54
N LYS A 167 27.32 2.04 -7.21
CA LYS A 167 27.85 0.97 -8.04
C LYS A 167 28.13 -0.30 -7.25
N GLY A 168 27.53 -1.40 -7.72
CA GLY A 168 27.73 -2.73 -7.16
C GLY A 168 27.10 -2.97 -5.79
N GLN A 169 26.38 -2.00 -5.20
CA GLN A 169 25.60 -2.23 -4.00
C GLN A 169 24.44 -3.18 -4.31
N LYS A 170 24.25 -4.20 -3.48
CA LYS A 170 23.07 -5.06 -3.50
C LYS A 170 21.91 -4.30 -2.87
N MET A 171 21.03 -3.78 -3.73
CA MET A 171 19.94 -2.89 -3.34
C MET A 171 18.61 -3.66 -3.30
N ARG A 172 17.95 -3.69 -2.16
CA ARG A 172 16.58 -4.21 -2.11
C ARG A 172 15.69 -3.33 -2.99
N THR A 173 14.93 -3.98 -3.84
CA THR A 173 13.84 -3.37 -4.62
C THR A 173 12.55 -4.15 -4.41
N SER A 174 11.42 -3.54 -4.71
CA SER A 174 10.14 -4.24 -4.72
C SER A 174 9.93 -5.07 -6.00
N GLY A 175 10.74 -4.84 -7.03
CA GLY A 175 10.64 -5.50 -8.34
C GLY A 175 10.33 -4.52 -9.48
N GLY A 176 10.03 -5.05 -10.66
CA GLY A 176 9.55 -4.28 -11.81
C GLY A 176 10.42 -3.08 -12.18
N THR A 177 9.79 -1.92 -12.34
CA THR A 177 10.44 -0.65 -12.73
C THR A 177 11.50 -0.19 -11.75
N GLN A 178 11.35 -0.47 -10.45
CA GLN A 178 12.37 -0.11 -9.46
C GLN A 178 13.66 -0.90 -9.66
N SER A 179 13.57 -2.20 -9.99
CA SER A 179 14.76 -3.01 -10.31
C SER A 179 15.47 -2.50 -11.58
N LEU A 180 14.69 -2.13 -12.60
CA LEU A 180 15.23 -1.55 -13.83
C LEU A 180 15.97 -0.23 -13.53
N ALA A 181 15.37 0.67 -12.76
CA ALA A 181 15.96 1.93 -12.37
C ALA A 181 17.28 1.75 -11.60
N MET A 182 17.31 0.90 -10.59
CA MET A 182 18.51 0.65 -9.79
C MET A 182 19.63 -0.01 -10.61
N SER A 183 19.29 -0.89 -11.54
CA SER A 183 20.26 -1.49 -12.47
C SER A 183 20.91 -0.43 -13.37
N LYS A 184 20.12 0.51 -13.90
CA LYS A 184 20.63 1.62 -14.74
C LYS A 184 21.55 2.57 -13.96
N LEU A 185 21.33 2.75 -12.67
CA LEU A 185 22.20 3.53 -11.77
C LEU A 185 23.44 2.76 -11.29
N GLY A 186 23.67 1.55 -11.80
CA GLY A 186 24.86 0.75 -11.49
C GLY A 186 24.76 -0.11 -10.24
N GLY A 187 23.61 -0.14 -9.57
CA GLY A 187 23.31 -1.03 -8.45
C GLY A 187 23.03 -2.47 -8.90
N VAL A 188 22.99 -3.39 -7.95
CA VAL A 188 22.58 -4.78 -8.15
C VAL A 188 21.22 -4.98 -7.47
N PRO A 189 20.10 -4.91 -8.21
CA PRO A 189 18.78 -5.03 -7.61
C PRO A 189 18.56 -6.45 -7.08
N VAL A 190 18.03 -6.54 -5.87
CA VAL A 190 17.60 -7.78 -5.22
C VAL A 190 16.12 -7.63 -4.89
N GLN A 191 15.28 -8.31 -5.67
CA GLN A 191 13.84 -8.24 -5.47
C GLN A 191 13.43 -9.04 -4.23
N MET A 192 12.75 -8.38 -3.29
CA MET A 192 12.11 -9.02 -2.13
C MET A 192 11.00 -8.18 -1.55
N SER A 193 10.09 -8.84 -0.81
CA SER A 193 9.03 -8.15 -0.07
C SER A 193 9.59 -7.34 1.10
N ALA A 194 8.87 -6.31 1.54
CA ALA A 194 9.31 -5.45 2.63
C ALA A 194 9.56 -6.19 3.96
N PRO A 195 8.71 -7.16 4.39
CA PRO A 195 8.96 -7.92 5.64
C PRO A 195 10.26 -8.72 5.66
N GLU A 196 10.83 -9.07 4.51
CA GLU A 196 12.07 -9.86 4.41
C GLU A 196 13.35 -9.01 4.54
N THR A 197 13.20 -7.68 4.42
CA THR A 197 14.32 -6.74 4.25
C THR A 197 15.23 -6.65 5.48
N ARG A 198 14.64 -6.60 6.69
CA ARG A 198 15.41 -6.47 7.93
C ARG A 198 16.41 -7.60 8.10
N GLU A 199 15.97 -8.82 7.90
CA GLU A 199 16.84 -10.00 8.04
C GLU A 199 17.95 -10.00 6.99
N ALA A 200 17.64 -9.61 5.74
CA ALA A 200 18.62 -9.55 4.67
C ALA A 200 19.71 -8.48 4.93
N LEU A 201 19.32 -7.29 5.45
CA LEU A 201 20.28 -6.26 5.87
C LEU A 201 21.13 -6.73 7.07
N SER A 202 20.52 -7.29 8.10
CA SER A 202 21.23 -7.75 9.31
C SER A 202 22.26 -8.83 9.01
N ARG A 203 22.01 -9.66 8.00
CA ARG A 203 22.94 -10.70 7.55
C ARG A 203 23.97 -10.23 6.52
N GLY A 204 23.91 -8.97 6.09
CA GLY A 204 24.80 -8.43 5.06
C GLY A 204 24.57 -9.02 3.65
N THR A 205 23.41 -9.63 3.40
CA THR A 205 23.02 -10.11 2.06
C THR A 205 22.51 -8.96 1.18
N LEU A 206 22.14 -7.82 1.79
CA LEU A 206 21.88 -6.53 1.17
C LEU A 206 22.86 -5.49 1.67
N ASP A 207 23.19 -4.54 0.82
CA ASP A 207 23.98 -3.35 1.15
C ASP A 207 23.09 -2.12 1.35
N ALA A 208 21.92 -2.09 0.67
CA ALA A 208 21.03 -0.94 0.66
C ALA A 208 19.57 -1.34 0.40
N VAL A 209 18.67 -0.41 0.65
CA VAL A 209 17.23 -0.56 0.38
C VAL A 209 16.69 0.70 -0.28
N VAL A 210 15.75 0.54 -1.20
CA VAL A 210 15.02 1.64 -1.84
C VAL A 210 13.62 1.68 -1.24
N PHE A 211 13.36 2.70 -0.40
CA PHE A 211 12.14 2.86 0.39
C PHE A 211 11.75 4.33 0.59
N PRO A 212 10.49 4.65 0.96
CA PRO A 212 10.14 5.95 1.50
C PRO A 212 10.58 6.03 2.97
N HIS A 213 10.67 7.23 3.52
CA HIS A 213 11.02 7.43 4.95
C HIS A 213 10.08 6.65 5.87
N SER A 214 8.78 6.72 5.62
CA SER A 214 7.74 6.07 6.43
C SER A 214 7.84 4.55 6.53
N SER A 215 8.60 3.89 5.63
CA SER A 215 8.79 2.44 5.69
C SER A 215 10.04 2.00 6.50
N ILE A 216 10.91 2.91 6.88
CA ILE A 216 12.14 2.54 7.62
C ILE A 216 11.83 2.14 9.07
N PRO A 217 11.08 2.95 9.88
CA PRO A 217 10.80 2.60 11.27
C PRO A 217 9.96 1.33 11.47
N PRO A 218 8.83 1.10 10.71
CA PRO A 218 7.98 -0.06 10.95
C PRO A 218 8.66 -1.41 10.70
N TYR A 219 9.70 -1.43 9.86
CA TYR A 219 10.50 -2.63 9.59
C TYR A 219 11.79 -2.69 10.41
N ASP A 220 11.99 -1.74 11.38
CA ASP A 220 13.18 -1.68 12.24
C ASP A 220 14.50 -1.72 11.45
N LEU A 221 14.59 -0.89 10.40
CA LEU A 221 15.76 -0.86 9.51
C LEU A 221 16.85 0.11 9.96
N THR A 222 16.48 1.16 10.70
CA THR A 222 17.39 2.24 11.14
C THR A 222 18.73 1.74 11.71
N PRO A 223 18.78 0.70 12.60
CA PRO A 223 20.04 0.22 13.17
C PRO A 223 21.01 -0.41 12.15
N HIS A 224 20.53 -0.74 10.96
CA HIS A 224 21.32 -1.38 9.90
C HIS A 224 21.78 -0.41 8.82
N LEU A 225 21.44 0.89 8.95
CA LEU A 225 21.68 1.91 7.93
C LEU A 225 22.65 2.98 8.44
N LYS A 226 23.45 3.55 7.54
CA LYS A 226 24.43 4.61 7.84
C LYS A 226 24.10 5.92 7.16
N SER A 227 23.64 5.84 5.91
CA SER A 227 23.33 7.01 5.11
C SER A 227 22.12 6.79 4.22
N ALA A 228 21.49 7.88 3.83
CA ALA A 228 20.37 7.91 2.89
C ALA A 228 20.57 9.08 1.92
N THR A 229 20.05 8.93 0.70
CA THR A 229 19.92 10.05 -0.22
C THR A 229 18.85 11.02 0.25
N GLU A 230 18.97 12.27 -0.18
CA GLU A 230 17.97 13.32 0.04
C GLU A 230 17.60 13.98 -1.28
N GLY A 231 16.31 14.23 -1.50
CA GLY A 231 15.81 14.97 -2.65
C GLY A 231 15.78 14.18 -3.96
N LEU A 232 15.97 12.87 -3.94
CA LEU A 232 15.78 12.02 -5.11
C LEU A 232 14.33 11.52 -5.19
N ASN A 233 13.93 11.10 -6.39
CA ASN A 233 12.70 10.35 -6.63
C ASN A 233 13.04 9.08 -7.40
N LEU A 234 13.38 8.01 -6.65
CA LEU A 234 13.80 6.72 -7.21
C LEU A 234 12.61 5.79 -7.52
N GLY A 235 11.42 6.37 -7.68
CA GLY A 235 10.16 5.69 -7.86
C GLY A 235 9.34 5.61 -6.58
N SER A 236 8.34 4.73 -6.59
CA SER A 236 7.42 4.55 -5.49
C SER A 236 7.01 3.07 -5.36
N PHE A 237 6.01 2.82 -4.55
CA PHE A 237 5.32 1.53 -4.45
C PHE A 237 3.81 1.79 -4.42
N VAL A 238 3.07 0.98 -5.14
CA VAL A 238 1.63 1.04 -5.13
C VAL A 238 1.04 -0.26 -4.59
N LEU A 239 0.02 -0.12 -3.80
CA LEU A 239 -0.76 -1.21 -3.24
C LEU A 239 -2.26 -1.00 -3.45
N ALA A 240 -2.98 -2.11 -3.42
CA ALA A 240 -4.44 -2.11 -3.35
C ALA A 240 -4.90 -3.13 -2.31
N TYR A 241 -6.01 -2.85 -1.63
CA TYR A 241 -6.79 -3.91 -1.02
C TYR A 241 -7.86 -4.33 -2.01
N MET A 242 -7.84 -5.59 -2.38
CA MET A 242 -8.70 -6.15 -3.41
C MET A 242 -9.60 -7.23 -2.85
N ILE A 243 -10.78 -7.38 -3.46
CA ILE A 243 -11.72 -8.46 -3.23
C ILE A 243 -11.89 -9.25 -4.52
N SER A 244 -12.14 -10.56 -4.47
CA SER A 244 -12.49 -11.30 -5.68
C SER A 244 -13.83 -10.80 -6.23
N GLN A 245 -13.96 -10.68 -7.55
CA GLN A 245 -15.22 -10.24 -8.18
C GLN A 245 -16.37 -11.15 -7.76
N GLN A 246 -16.15 -12.48 -7.74
CA GLN A 246 -17.15 -13.45 -7.32
C GLN A 246 -17.64 -13.20 -5.88
N LYS A 247 -16.74 -12.90 -4.95
CA LYS A 247 -17.11 -12.60 -3.56
C LYS A 247 -17.90 -11.30 -3.48
N PHE A 248 -17.44 -10.26 -4.14
CA PHE A 248 -18.12 -8.97 -4.18
C PHE A 248 -19.55 -9.10 -4.69
N ASP A 249 -19.75 -9.79 -5.83
CA ASP A 249 -21.06 -9.98 -6.45
C ASP A 249 -22.02 -10.83 -5.60
N SER A 250 -21.48 -11.66 -4.70
CA SER A 250 -22.27 -12.48 -3.77
C SER A 250 -22.82 -11.71 -2.56
N LEU A 251 -22.31 -10.49 -2.32
CA LEU A 251 -22.71 -9.64 -1.20
C LEU A 251 -24.03 -8.91 -1.51
N PRO A 252 -24.85 -8.58 -0.50
CA PRO A 252 -26.00 -7.70 -0.69
C PRO A 252 -25.61 -6.34 -1.27
N GLU A 253 -26.44 -5.73 -2.10
CA GLU A 253 -26.17 -4.45 -2.77
C GLU A 253 -25.79 -3.33 -1.78
N ALA A 254 -26.45 -3.27 -0.61
CA ALA A 254 -26.11 -2.30 0.43
C ALA A 254 -24.67 -2.47 0.96
N VAL A 255 -24.17 -3.73 1.05
CA VAL A 255 -22.81 -4.02 1.48
C VAL A 255 -21.80 -3.68 0.36
N GLN A 256 -22.14 -4.00 -0.89
CA GLN A 256 -21.32 -3.61 -2.04
C GLN A 256 -21.15 -2.08 -2.11
N THR A 257 -22.23 -1.34 -1.86
CA THR A 257 -22.21 0.13 -1.81
C THR A 257 -21.33 0.63 -0.65
N ALA A 258 -21.51 0.07 0.56
CA ALA A 258 -20.70 0.43 1.73
C ALA A 258 -19.20 0.20 1.49
N LEU A 259 -18.82 -0.97 0.93
CA LEU A 259 -17.43 -1.28 0.58
C LEU A 259 -16.85 -0.30 -0.45
N THR A 260 -17.64 0.06 -1.48
CA THR A 260 -17.20 0.94 -2.55
C THR A 260 -16.99 2.37 -2.05
N GLU A 261 -17.95 2.92 -1.32
CA GLU A 261 -17.88 4.29 -0.79
C GLU A 261 -16.78 4.43 0.29
N ALA A 262 -16.72 3.49 1.24
CA ALA A 262 -15.68 3.50 2.26
C ALA A 262 -14.27 3.34 1.65
N GLY A 263 -14.14 2.53 0.62
CA GLY A 263 -12.87 2.37 -0.11
C GLY A 263 -12.39 3.64 -0.80
N GLU A 264 -13.30 4.37 -1.45
CA GLU A 264 -12.98 5.66 -2.07
C GLU A 264 -12.60 6.70 -1.01
N ASN A 265 -13.36 6.79 0.08
CA ASN A 265 -13.08 7.72 1.17
C ASN A 265 -11.74 7.41 1.85
N ALA A 266 -11.47 6.14 2.14
CA ALA A 266 -10.21 5.69 2.73
C ALA A 266 -9.02 6.00 1.80
N THR A 267 -9.14 5.76 0.48
CA THR A 267 -8.11 6.11 -0.52
C THR A 267 -7.77 7.59 -0.47
N ARG A 268 -8.77 8.48 -0.47
CA ARG A 268 -8.59 9.94 -0.41
C ARG A 268 -7.99 10.42 0.90
N ALA A 269 -8.39 9.84 2.03
CA ALA A 269 -7.93 10.26 3.35
C ALA A 269 -6.53 9.73 3.70
N ALA A 270 -6.18 8.52 3.25
CA ALA A 270 -4.94 7.87 3.63
C ALA A 270 -3.70 8.58 3.08
N CYS A 271 -3.75 9.03 1.82
CA CYS A 271 -2.60 9.67 1.20
C CYS A 271 -2.16 10.94 1.93
N ALA A 272 -3.11 11.78 2.37
CA ALA A 272 -2.80 12.97 3.14
C ALA A 272 -2.15 12.67 4.51
N ARG A 273 -2.56 11.57 5.14
CA ARG A 273 -1.94 11.10 6.39
C ARG A 273 -0.50 10.64 6.14
N VAL A 274 -0.27 9.91 5.06
CA VAL A 274 1.08 9.43 4.67
C VAL A 274 2.00 10.60 4.35
N ASP A 275 1.55 11.59 3.58
CA ASP A 275 2.33 12.79 3.29
C ASP A 275 2.67 13.58 4.56
N ALA A 276 1.74 13.65 5.53
CA ALA A 276 1.97 14.34 6.80
C ALA A 276 3.00 13.65 7.72
N LEU A 277 3.21 12.34 7.57
CA LEU A 277 4.17 11.57 8.37
C LEU A 277 5.62 11.72 7.87
N ASP A 278 5.84 12.02 6.59
CA ASP A 278 7.15 11.92 5.93
C ASP A 278 8.26 12.72 6.65
N GLY A 279 7.98 13.95 7.04
CA GLY A 279 8.95 14.79 7.74
C GLY A 279 9.32 14.29 9.15
N ALA A 280 8.34 13.76 9.89
CA ALA A 280 8.57 13.20 11.22
C ALA A 280 9.36 11.89 11.15
N ASP A 281 9.05 11.04 10.16
CA ASP A 281 9.76 9.79 9.92
C ASP A 281 11.22 10.04 9.51
N LYS A 282 11.47 11.02 8.64
CA LYS A 282 12.82 11.45 8.28
C LYS A 282 13.61 11.90 9.51
N GLN A 283 13.01 12.70 10.37
CA GLN A 283 13.66 13.17 11.60
C GLN A 283 13.98 11.99 12.53
N ALA A 284 13.04 11.07 12.74
CA ALA A 284 13.26 9.88 13.58
C ALA A 284 14.41 8.99 13.06
N ILE A 285 14.53 8.85 11.74
CA ILE A 285 15.62 8.11 11.09
C ILE A 285 16.96 8.82 11.33
N ALA A 286 17.00 10.16 11.19
CA ALA A 286 18.20 10.96 11.45
C ALA A 286 18.63 10.89 12.91
N ASP A 287 17.68 10.99 13.85
CA ASP A 287 17.94 10.84 15.30
C ASP A 287 18.46 9.45 15.64
N GLY A 288 18.10 8.44 14.86
CA GLY A 288 18.61 7.07 14.92
C GLY A 288 20.03 6.90 14.34
N GLY A 289 20.67 7.98 13.86
CA GLY A 289 22.04 8.01 13.41
C GLY A 289 22.25 7.83 11.90
N VAL A 290 21.20 7.81 11.09
CA VAL A 290 21.32 7.76 9.62
C VAL A 290 21.57 9.16 9.07
N ARG A 291 22.65 9.34 8.32
CA ARG A 291 23.02 10.61 7.72
C ARG A 291 22.31 10.80 6.36
N PHE A 292 21.51 11.82 6.22
CA PHE A 292 20.94 12.23 4.94
C PHE A 292 21.94 13.02 4.12
N VAL A 293 22.03 12.72 2.83
CA VAL A 293 23.04 13.24 1.90
C VAL A 293 22.36 13.81 0.67
N ALA A 294 22.47 15.12 0.50
CA ALA A 294 22.21 15.75 -0.80
C ALA A 294 23.39 15.45 -1.71
N LEU A 295 23.14 14.79 -2.84
CA LEU A 295 24.19 14.47 -3.81
C LEU A 295 24.64 15.74 -4.55
N PRO A 296 25.86 15.73 -5.16
CA PRO A 296 26.30 16.79 -6.06
C PRO A 296 25.29 17.04 -7.18
N GLU A 297 25.04 18.30 -7.54
CA GLU A 297 24.05 18.67 -8.58
C GLU A 297 24.29 17.94 -9.92
N ALA A 298 25.56 17.76 -10.30
CA ALA A 298 25.90 17.01 -11.51
C ALA A 298 25.44 15.55 -11.47
N ASP A 299 25.55 14.91 -10.30
CA ASP A 299 25.11 13.53 -10.10
C ASP A 299 23.57 13.45 -10.10
N VAL A 300 22.90 14.41 -9.46
CA VAL A 300 21.42 14.50 -9.50
C VAL A 300 20.92 14.64 -10.93
N ALA A 301 21.53 15.53 -11.73
CA ALA A 301 21.19 15.70 -13.14
C ALA A 301 21.42 14.42 -13.95
N GLN A 302 22.53 13.73 -13.72
CA GLN A 302 22.83 12.45 -14.38
C GLN A 302 21.83 11.35 -13.96
N ILE A 303 21.48 11.27 -12.69
CA ILE A 303 20.46 10.34 -12.18
C ILE A 303 19.12 10.61 -12.89
N GLN A 304 18.69 11.87 -12.97
CA GLN A 304 17.47 12.26 -13.64
C GLN A 304 17.45 11.86 -15.10
N GLU A 305 18.54 12.17 -15.86
CA GLU A 305 18.66 11.77 -17.26
C GLU A 305 18.55 10.25 -17.47
N ILE A 306 19.17 9.46 -16.58
CA ILE A 306 19.08 7.99 -16.62
C ILE A 306 17.65 7.51 -16.34
N LEU A 307 16.97 8.13 -15.39
CA LEU A 307 15.63 7.70 -14.92
C LEU A 307 14.50 8.14 -15.85
N ASP A 308 14.65 9.26 -16.57
CA ASP A 308 13.63 9.79 -17.50
C ASP A 308 13.25 8.77 -18.60
N GLY A 309 14.21 7.92 -19.01
CA GLY A 309 13.95 6.88 -20.00
C GLY A 309 13.23 5.63 -19.50
N VAL A 310 13.11 5.43 -18.17
CA VAL A 310 12.61 4.18 -17.58
C VAL A 310 11.14 3.96 -17.92
N GLY A 311 10.33 5.01 -17.88
CA GLY A 311 8.89 4.91 -18.17
C GLY A 311 8.62 4.50 -19.63
N ALA A 312 9.31 5.10 -20.58
CA ALA A 312 9.18 4.76 -22.00
C ALA A 312 9.64 3.31 -22.29
N GLU A 313 10.76 2.89 -21.70
CA GLU A 313 11.28 1.53 -21.84
C GLU A 313 10.32 0.49 -21.25
N TRP A 314 9.76 0.75 -20.06
CA TRP A 314 8.75 -0.09 -19.42
C TRP A 314 7.50 -0.23 -20.29
N ALA A 315 6.98 0.88 -20.82
CA ALA A 315 5.80 0.88 -21.68
C ALA A 315 6.05 0.09 -22.97
N ALA A 316 7.19 0.32 -23.64
CA ALA A 316 7.55 -0.37 -24.88
C ALA A 316 7.74 -1.90 -24.67
N ASP A 317 8.32 -2.33 -23.54
CA ASP A 317 8.43 -3.76 -23.21
C ASP A 317 7.05 -4.41 -23.08
N LEU A 318 6.10 -3.73 -22.41
CA LEU A 318 4.75 -4.23 -22.24
C LEU A 318 3.98 -4.27 -23.55
N ASP A 319 4.10 -3.24 -24.39
CA ASP A 319 3.49 -3.21 -25.74
C ASP A 319 4.02 -4.36 -26.60
N ALA A 320 5.32 -4.63 -26.56
CA ALA A 320 5.93 -5.76 -27.26
C ALA A 320 5.42 -7.13 -26.78
N ARG A 321 4.94 -7.19 -25.53
CA ARG A 321 4.31 -8.38 -24.93
C ARG A 321 2.79 -8.42 -25.12
N GLY A 322 2.21 -7.51 -25.91
CA GLY A 322 0.77 -7.43 -26.17
C GLY A 322 -0.07 -6.88 -25.02
N LYS A 323 0.55 -6.14 -24.10
CA LYS A 323 -0.12 -5.44 -23.00
C LYS A 323 -0.12 -3.93 -23.28
N PRO A 324 -1.17 -3.16 -22.89
CA PRO A 324 -1.31 -1.76 -23.28
C PRO A 324 -0.42 -0.83 -22.40
N GLY A 325 0.90 -1.01 -22.46
CA GLY A 325 1.86 -0.27 -21.63
C GLY A 325 1.86 1.22 -21.92
N SER A 326 1.94 1.61 -23.19
CA SER A 326 1.92 3.01 -23.61
C SER A 326 0.56 3.69 -23.32
N GLU A 327 -0.55 2.99 -23.46
CA GLU A 327 -1.88 3.50 -23.10
C GLU A 327 -1.97 3.80 -21.59
N VAL A 328 -1.55 2.85 -20.75
CA VAL A 328 -1.57 3.00 -19.30
C VAL A 328 -0.64 4.13 -18.84
N LEU A 329 0.56 4.25 -19.43
CA LEU A 329 1.49 5.34 -19.14
C LEU A 329 0.87 6.71 -19.50
N ALA A 330 0.26 6.81 -20.67
CA ALA A 330 -0.41 8.04 -21.09
C ALA A 330 -1.59 8.41 -20.19
N ALA A 331 -2.42 7.42 -19.81
CA ALA A 331 -3.55 7.62 -18.91
C ALA A 331 -3.08 8.07 -17.51
N PHE A 332 -2.02 7.46 -16.97
CA PHE A 332 -1.45 7.85 -15.68
C PHE A 332 -0.89 9.28 -15.72
N THR A 333 -0.10 9.60 -16.75
CA THR A 333 0.45 10.95 -16.94
C THR A 333 -0.65 12.01 -17.09
N ALA A 334 -1.77 11.66 -17.73
CA ALA A 334 -2.92 12.57 -17.85
C ALA A 334 -3.64 12.76 -16.50
N ALA A 335 -3.69 11.73 -15.66
CA ALA A 335 -4.34 11.76 -14.36
C ALA A 335 -3.53 12.53 -13.29
N LEU A 336 -2.22 12.75 -13.48
CA LEU A 336 -1.35 13.56 -12.64
C LEU A 336 -1.51 15.08 -12.87
N ARG A 337 -2.22 15.51 -13.93
CA ARG A 337 -2.46 16.92 -14.29
C ARG A 337 -3.77 17.43 -13.74
#